data_18ca5c35846540003367b07f1f51def2
#
_entry.id   18ca5c35846540003367b07f1f51def2
#
_cell.length_a   1.000
_cell.length_b   1.000
_cell.length_c   1.000
_cell.angle_alpha   90.00
_cell.angle_beta   90.00
_cell.angle_gamma   90.00
#
_symmetry.space_group_name_H-M   'P 1'
#
loop_
_entity.id
_entity.type
_entity.pdbx_description
1 polymer ?
#
loop_
_entity_poly.entity_id
_entity_poly.type
_entity_poly.pdbx_seq_one_letter_code
_entity_poly.pdbx_strand_id
1 'polypeptide(L)'
;MISSFFTISDVLTTAECQQIINHCTSKCKLSTLGSSEHSKVDNVQEIRHSVNAFLTPEDTKQLPVIRKLTDYIVKFSLECYNFSLGHIEPVQYAEYTEGMFYKPHIDSGETLDYDRDISVSIFLSPKDEYEGGNLCFLYPSGWIEVDEQQGSMVLFPSMLPHKVEKVKKGKRSSLVLWCKR
;
A
#
# COMPACT_ATOMS: atom_id res chain seq x y z
N MET A 1 -15.82 0.50 -16.84
CA MET A 1 -14.68 0.90 -15.97
C MET A 1 -14.87 0.28 -14.60
N ILE A 2 -13.92 -0.51 -14.14
CA ILE A 2 -13.93 -1.08 -12.79
C ILE A 2 -13.51 0.06 -11.85
N SER A 3 -14.45 0.60 -11.08
CA SER A 3 -14.20 1.74 -10.20
C SER A 3 -14.32 1.43 -8.70
N SER A 4 -14.46 0.15 -8.36
CA SER A 4 -14.69 -0.28 -6.98
C SER A 4 -13.41 -0.84 -6.37
N PHE A 5 -13.18 -0.58 -5.08
CA PHE A 5 -12.21 -1.30 -4.27
C PHE A 5 -12.90 -2.47 -3.56
N PHE A 6 -12.11 -3.47 -3.18
CA PHE A 6 -12.58 -4.64 -2.41
C PHE A 6 -11.70 -4.84 -1.19
N THR A 7 -12.33 -5.00 -0.03
CA THR A 7 -11.64 -5.32 1.22
C THR A 7 -11.80 -6.80 1.54
N ILE A 8 -10.69 -7.45 1.87
CA ILE A 8 -10.62 -8.87 2.23
C ILE A 8 -10.08 -8.94 3.66
N SER A 9 -10.88 -9.46 4.57
CA SER A 9 -10.49 -9.60 5.98
C SER A 9 -9.60 -10.81 6.23
N ASP A 10 -8.87 -10.78 7.34
CA ASP A 10 -8.14 -11.93 7.90
C ASP A 10 -7.13 -12.60 6.96
N VAL A 11 -6.50 -11.82 6.06
CA VAL A 11 -5.43 -12.35 5.20
C VAL A 11 -4.12 -12.57 5.97
N LEU A 12 -3.91 -11.83 7.07
CA LEU A 12 -2.82 -11.99 8.01
C LEU A 12 -3.33 -12.12 9.44
N THR A 13 -2.67 -12.93 10.24
CA THR A 13 -2.82 -12.92 11.69
C THR A 13 -2.06 -11.74 12.31
N THR A 14 -2.42 -11.34 13.55
CA THR A 14 -1.68 -10.32 14.32
C THR A 14 -0.20 -10.67 14.45
N ALA A 15 0.15 -11.94 14.66
CA ALA A 15 1.53 -12.38 14.75
C ALA A 15 2.30 -12.20 13.44
N GLU A 16 1.68 -12.51 12.29
CA GLU A 16 2.26 -12.30 10.96
C GLU A 16 2.47 -10.79 10.69
N CYS A 17 1.51 -9.94 11.06
CA CYS A 17 1.64 -8.48 10.95
C CYS A 17 2.85 -7.99 11.77
N GLN A 18 2.97 -8.41 13.02
CA GLN A 18 4.07 -8.01 13.89
C GLN A 18 5.43 -8.52 13.40
N GLN A 19 5.49 -9.74 12.85
CA GLN A 19 6.71 -10.27 12.23
C GLN A 19 7.18 -9.40 11.07
N ILE A 20 6.27 -8.96 10.19
CA ILE A 20 6.58 -8.07 9.07
C ILE A 20 7.08 -6.71 9.58
N ILE A 21 6.36 -6.10 10.53
CA ILE A 21 6.76 -4.81 11.12
C ILE A 21 8.18 -4.90 11.69
N ASN A 22 8.46 -5.89 12.53
CA ASN A 22 9.77 -6.07 13.16
C ASN A 22 10.90 -6.26 12.14
N HIS A 23 10.62 -6.99 11.05
CA HIS A 23 11.61 -7.22 9.98
C HIS A 23 11.91 -5.95 9.18
N CYS A 24 10.89 -5.12 8.92
CA CYS A 24 10.98 -3.99 7.99
C CYS A 24 11.40 -2.67 8.65
N THR A 25 11.02 -2.41 9.89
CA THR A 25 11.22 -1.09 10.54
C THR A 25 12.67 -0.62 10.51
N SER A 26 13.63 -1.49 10.76
CA SER A 26 15.07 -1.15 10.76
C SER A 26 15.64 -0.84 9.36
N LYS A 27 14.91 -1.19 8.30
CA LYS A 27 15.31 -1.02 6.89
C LYS A 27 14.72 0.23 6.24
N CYS A 28 13.80 0.91 6.93
CA CYS A 28 13.08 2.06 6.40
C CYS A 28 14.00 3.25 6.15
N LYS A 29 13.74 3.92 5.02
CA LYS A 29 14.33 5.21 4.65
C LYS A 29 13.21 6.18 4.31
N LEU A 30 13.51 7.49 4.38
CA LEU A 30 12.58 8.52 3.97
C LEU A 30 12.13 8.29 2.52
N SER A 31 10.81 8.39 2.28
CA SER A 31 10.23 8.10 0.98
C SER A 31 10.72 9.04 -0.10
N THR A 32 10.88 8.49 -1.32
CA THR A 32 11.09 9.24 -2.56
C THR A 32 9.86 9.08 -3.46
N LEU A 33 9.69 9.95 -4.45
CA LEU A 33 8.68 9.83 -5.50
C LEU A 33 9.35 9.34 -6.78
N GLY A 34 8.80 8.23 -7.31
CA GLY A 34 9.28 7.68 -8.58
C GLY A 34 10.64 6.99 -8.51
N SER A 35 10.98 6.27 -9.58
CA SER A 35 12.29 5.64 -9.78
C SER A 35 13.13 6.34 -10.85
N SER A 36 12.59 7.37 -11.52
CA SER A 36 13.31 8.06 -12.59
C SER A 36 14.15 9.21 -12.04
N GLU A 37 15.41 9.28 -12.45
CA GLU A 37 16.33 10.42 -12.22
C GLU A 37 15.79 11.76 -12.78
N HIS A 38 14.64 11.74 -13.46
CA HIS A 38 14.01 12.88 -14.12
C HIS A 38 12.91 13.56 -13.29
N SER A 39 12.41 12.95 -12.21
CA SER A 39 11.47 13.63 -11.32
C SER A 39 12.21 14.50 -10.30
N LYS A 40 12.75 15.65 -10.77
CA LYS A 40 13.14 16.76 -9.88
C LYS A 40 11.86 17.39 -9.29
N VAL A 41 11.18 16.66 -8.40
CA VAL A 41 10.18 17.28 -7.54
C VAL A 41 10.96 17.86 -6.36
N ASP A 42 11.27 19.14 -6.43
CA ASP A 42 11.71 19.90 -5.27
C ASP A 42 10.56 19.79 -4.24
N ASN A 43 10.84 19.25 -3.04
CA ASN A 43 9.87 19.01 -1.97
C ASN A 43 9.00 17.73 -2.05
N VAL A 44 9.62 16.58 -2.28
CA VAL A 44 8.94 15.27 -2.19
C VAL A 44 8.11 15.14 -0.90
N GLN A 45 8.63 15.62 0.26
CA GLN A 45 7.95 15.57 1.55
C GLN A 45 6.70 16.43 1.65
N GLU A 46 6.50 17.39 0.77
CA GLU A 46 5.23 18.13 0.68
C GLU A 46 4.12 17.32 0.00
N ILE A 47 4.48 16.27 -0.75
CA ILE A 47 3.54 15.38 -1.45
C ILE A 47 3.41 14.07 -0.67
N ARG A 48 4.53 13.46 -0.30
CA ARG A 48 4.60 12.23 0.49
C ARG A 48 5.59 12.39 1.62
N HIS A 49 5.11 12.35 2.85
CA HIS A 49 5.92 12.27 4.04
C HIS A 49 5.67 10.92 4.70
N SER A 50 6.56 9.98 4.53
CA SER A 50 6.52 8.62 5.09
C SER A 50 7.94 8.04 5.08
N VAL A 51 8.14 6.92 5.75
CA VAL A 51 9.34 6.10 5.55
C VAL A 51 8.93 4.78 4.92
N ASN A 52 9.81 4.22 4.09
CA ASN A 52 9.51 2.96 3.41
C ASN A 52 10.76 2.07 3.25
N ALA A 53 10.51 0.80 3.00
CA ALA A 53 11.50 -0.17 2.58
C ALA A 53 10.90 -1.07 1.49
N PHE A 54 11.66 -1.35 0.43
CA PHE A 54 11.31 -2.39 -0.53
C PHE A 54 11.90 -3.70 -0.07
N LEU A 55 11.08 -4.75 -0.05
CA LEU A 55 11.52 -6.09 0.30
C LEU A 55 12.36 -6.68 -0.83
N THR A 56 13.55 -7.13 -0.51
CA THR A 56 14.44 -7.85 -1.42
C THR A 56 13.98 -9.30 -1.59
N PRO A 57 14.48 -10.04 -2.60
CA PRO A 57 14.25 -11.48 -2.70
C PRO A 57 14.69 -12.26 -1.45
N GLU A 58 15.72 -11.80 -0.75
CA GLU A 58 16.17 -12.41 0.50
C GLU A 58 15.19 -12.17 1.65
N ASP A 59 14.64 -10.95 1.75
CA ASP A 59 13.57 -10.65 2.71
C ASP A 59 12.34 -11.53 2.47
N THR A 60 11.96 -11.75 1.21
CA THR A 60 10.84 -12.61 0.84
C THR A 60 11.06 -14.07 1.26
N LYS A 61 12.30 -14.57 1.20
CA LYS A 61 12.65 -15.91 1.72
C LYS A 61 12.52 -15.99 3.24
N GLN A 62 12.91 -14.92 3.95
CA GLN A 62 12.84 -14.85 5.42
C GLN A 62 11.41 -14.62 5.94
N LEU A 63 10.51 -14.14 5.07
CA LEU A 63 9.10 -13.87 5.37
C LEU A 63 8.18 -14.75 4.50
N PRO A 64 7.99 -16.04 4.83
CA PRO A 64 7.14 -16.93 4.03
C PRO A 64 5.71 -16.41 3.84
N VAL A 65 5.23 -15.56 4.75
CA VAL A 65 3.94 -14.88 4.69
C VAL A 65 3.78 -14.03 3.41
N ILE A 66 4.86 -13.52 2.83
CA ILE A 66 4.80 -12.74 1.59
C ILE A 66 4.32 -13.61 0.42
N ARG A 67 4.73 -14.88 0.37
CA ARG A 67 4.20 -15.83 -0.62
C ARG A 67 2.71 -16.08 -0.45
N LYS A 68 2.26 -16.29 0.78
CA LYS A 68 0.83 -16.42 1.11
C LYS A 68 0.04 -15.20 0.60
N LEU A 69 0.55 -13.98 0.82
CA LEU A 69 -0.08 -12.75 0.33
C LEU A 69 -0.14 -12.71 -1.20
N THR A 70 0.94 -13.09 -1.88
CA THR A 70 0.97 -13.18 -3.34
C THR A 70 -0.12 -14.11 -3.87
N ASP A 71 -0.27 -15.30 -3.27
CA ASP A 71 -1.31 -16.28 -3.64
C ASP A 71 -2.73 -15.70 -3.45
N TYR A 72 -2.98 -14.99 -2.35
CA TYR A 72 -4.25 -14.27 -2.12
C TYR A 72 -4.49 -13.18 -3.17
N ILE A 73 -3.47 -12.37 -3.49
CA ILE A 73 -3.62 -11.28 -4.47
C ILE A 73 -3.97 -11.85 -5.84
N VAL A 74 -3.30 -12.92 -6.28
CA VAL A 74 -3.62 -13.61 -7.55
C VAL A 74 -5.05 -14.13 -7.54
N LYS A 75 -5.47 -14.82 -6.46
CA LYS A 75 -6.83 -15.33 -6.32
C LYS A 75 -7.87 -14.21 -6.40
N PHE A 76 -7.73 -13.18 -5.57
CA PHE A 76 -8.73 -12.12 -5.46
C PHE A 76 -8.73 -11.15 -6.65
N SER A 77 -7.61 -10.99 -7.36
CA SER A 77 -7.61 -10.26 -8.63
C SER A 77 -8.49 -10.94 -9.67
N LEU A 78 -8.48 -12.27 -9.71
CA LEU A 78 -9.38 -13.03 -10.58
C LEU A 78 -10.84 -12.93 -10.11
N GLU A 79 -11.11 -13.12 -8.82
CA GLU A 79 -12.47 -13.11 -8.25
C GLU A 79 -13.13 -11.73 -8.32
N CYS A 80 -12.39 -10.65 -8.00
CA CYS A 80 -12.94 -9.30 -7.90
C CYS A 80 -12.93 -8.55 -9.23
N TYR A 81 -11.93 -8.78 -10.07
CA TYR A 81 -11.70 -8.00 -11.29
C TYR A 81 -11.74 -8.83 -12.58
N ASN A 82 -11.86 -10.15 -12.47
CA ASN A 82 -11.93 -11.10 -13.58
C ASN A 82 -10.72 -10.99 -14.53
N PHE A 83 -9.51 -10.83 -13.98
CA PHE A 83 -8.29 -10.95 -14.76
C PHE A 83 -7.15 -11.63 -14.02
N SER A 84 -6.27 -12.28 -14.78
CA SER A 84 -5.08 -12.94 -14.27
C SER A 84 -3.92 -11.94 -14.21
N LEU A 85 -3.17 -11.98 -13.12
CA LEU A 85 -1.96 -11.20 -12.97
C LEU A 85 -0.79 -11.85 -13.71
N GLY A 86 -0.04 -11.02 -14.45
CA GLY A 86 1.20 -11.42 -15.14
C GLY A 86 2.45 -11.05 -14.32
N HIS A 87 2.38 -9.97 -13.55
CA HIS A 87 3.52 -9.46 -12.78
C HIS A 87 3.08 -8.80 -11.48
N ILE A 88 3.86 -9.00 -10.42
CA ILE A 88 3.74 -8.31 -9.13
C ILE A 88 5.08 -7.64 -8.85
N GLU A 89 5.05 -6.33 -8.61
CA GLU A 89 6.24 -5.55 -8.27
C GLU A 89 6.80 -5.93 -6.88
N PRO A 90 8.06 -5.55 -6.57
CA PRO A 90 8.61 -5.73 -5.23
C PRO A 90 7.72 -5.10 -4.16
N VAL A 91 7.48 -5.85 -3.08
CA VAL A 91 6.63 -5.42 -1.97
C VAL A 91 7.25 -4.21 -1.28
N GLN A 92 6.47 -3.14 -1.10
CA GLN A 92 6.87 -1.98 -0.32
C GLN A 92 6.24 -2.05 1.07
N TYR A 93 7.07 -1.99 2.11
CA TYR A 93 6.63 -1.64 3.46
C TYR A 93 6.59 -0.11 3.57
N ALA A 94 5.51 0.42 4.10
CA ALA A 94 5.33 1.86 4.34
C ALA A 94 4.93 2.11 5.79
N GLU A 95 5.59 3.09 6.43
CA GLU A 95 5.33 3.49 7.80
C GLU A 95 5.08 5.00 7.86
N TYR A 96 4.05 5.38 8.59
CA TYR A 96 3.64 6.75 8.84
C TYR A 96 3.57 6.99 10.34
N THR A 97 4.35 7.95 10.84
CA THR A 97 4.28 8.44 12.21
C THR A 97 3.56 9.78 12.26
N GLU A 98 3.41 10.35 13.45
CA GLU A 98 2.72 11.62 13.66
C GLU A 98 3.20 12.72 12.70
N GLY A 99 2.26 13.39 12.06
CA GLY A 99 2.50 14.42 11.05
C GLY A 99 2.70 13.90 9.63
N MET A 100 2.96 12.60 9.44
CA MET A 100 3.19 11.99 8.12
C MET A 100 1.88 11.74 7.36
N PHE A 101 1.97 11.76 6.03
CA PHE A 101 0.82 11.67 5.10
C PHE A 101 1.26 11.30 3.69
N TYR A 102 0.29 11.03 2.81
CA TYR A 102 0.47 11.00 1.36
C TYR A 102 -0.71 11.70 0.69
N LYS A 103 -0.43 12.79 -0.04
CA LYS A 103 -1.45 13.59 -0.75
C LYS A 103 -2.20 12.78 -1.81
N PRO A 104 -3.34 13.27 -2.32
CA PRO A 104 -4.05 12.63 -3.41
C PRO A 104 -3.17 12.34 -4.61
N HIS A 105 -3.19 11.09 -5.08
CA HIS A 105 -2.42 10.60 -6.22
C HIS A 105 -3.10 9.39 -6.85
N ILE A 106 -2.59 8.94 -7.98
CA ILE A 106 -2.87 7.67 -8.63
C ILE A 106 -1.56 6.89 -8.75
N ASP A 107 -1.64 5.57 -8.82
CA ASP A 107 -0.46 4.69 -8.89
C ASP A 107 -0.07 4.33 -10.33
N SER A 108 -0.93 4.63 -11.31
CA SER A 108 -0.72 4.36 -12.73
C SER A 108 -1.34 5.45 -13.60
N GLY A 109 -0.72 5.75 -14.76
CA GLY A 109 -1.24 6.73 -15.72
C GLY A 109 -0.24 7.00 -16.83
N GLU A 110 -0.71 7.56 -17.96
CA GLU A 110 0.11 7.85 -19.14
C GLU A 110 1.30 8.80 -18.85
N THR A 111 1.19 9.64 -17.82
CA THR A 111 2.24 10.57 -17.39
C THR A 111 3.21 9.96 -16.36
N LEU A 112 2.92 8.73 -15.91
CA LEU A 112 3.76 7.96 -14.99
C LEU A 112 4.43 6.84 -15.79
N ASP A 113 5.69 6.57 -15.51
CA ASP A 113 6.43 5.45 -16.11
C ASP A 113 5.95 4.08 -15.61
N TYR A 114 4.75 4.02 -15.00
CA TYR A 114 4.19 2.83 -14.38
C TYR A 114 2.87 2.43 -15.05
N ASP A 115 2.88 1.24 -15.61
CA ASP A 115 1.72 0.58 -16.20
C ASP A 115 1.20 -0.47 -15.21
N ARG A 116 0.45 -0.01 -14.19
CA ARG A 116 -0.11 -0.82 -13.11
C ARG A 116 -1.61 -0.93 -13.27
N ASP A 117 -2.15 -2.13 -13.15
CA ASP A 117 -3.60 -2.37 -13.22
C ASP A 117 -4.25 -2.31 -11.83
N ILE A 118 -3.66 -2.99 -10.86
CA ILE A 118 -4.17 -3.14 -9.49
C ILE A 118 -3.11 -2.69 -8.48
N SER A 119 -3.56 -1.91 -7.53
CA SER A 119 -2.83 -1.60 -6.29
C SER A 119 -3.45 -2.37 -5.13
N VAL A 120 -2.59 -2.78 -4.20
CA VAL A 120 -2.98 -3.50 -2.98
C VAL A 120 -2.37 -2.81 -1.78
N SER A 121 -3.16 -2.57 -0.74
CA SER A 121 -2.66 -2.15 0.57
C SER A 121 -3.08 -3.16 1.63
N ILE A 122 -2.15 -3.56 2.50
CA ILE A 122 -2.37 -4.53 3.58
C ILE A 122 -2.07 -3.83 4.89
N PHE A 123 -3.04 -3.82 5.82
CA PHE A 123 -2.95 -3.08 7.07
C PHE A 123 -2.27 -3.91 8.15
N LEU A 124 -1.14 -3.42 8.65
CA LEU A 124 -0.32 -4.14 9.61
C LEU A 124 -0.49 -3.67 11.06
N SER A 125 -0.76 -2.38 11.26
CA SER A 125 -0.97 -1.81 12.60
C SER A 125 -2.38 -2.05 13.10
N PRO A 126 -2.56 -2.37 14.41
CA PRO A 126 -3.87 -2.32 15.05
C PRO A 126 -4.47 -0.91 14.96
N LYS A 127 -5.78 -0.80 14.71
CA LYS A 127 -6.43 0.51 14.50
C LYS A 127 -6.48 1.36 15.77
N ASP A 128 -6.41 0.77 16.94
CA ASP A 128 -6.38 1.44 18.24
C ASP A 128 -4.99 1.98 18.63
N GLU A 129 -3.94 1.63 17.88
CA GLU A 129 -2.58 2.13 18.11
C GLU A 129 -2.27 3.47 17.39
N TYR A 130 -3.18 3.97 16.53
CA TYR A 130 -2.97 5.25 15.83
C TYR A 130 -4.28 5.99 15.57
N GLU A 131 -4.17 7.31 15.40
CA GLU A 131 -5.28 8.21 15.06
C GLU A 131 -4.98 8.92 13.73
N GLY A 132 -6.00 9.09 12.87
CA GLY A 132 -5.84 9.60 11.51
C GLY A 132 -5.15 8.57 10.62
N GLY A 133 -4.41 9.02 9.61
CA GLY A 133 -3.67 8.14 8.70
C GLY A 133 -4.55 7.25 7.83
N ASN A 134 -5.84 7.52 7.71
CA ASN A 134 -6.78 6.68 6.97
C ASN A 134 -6.46 6.68 5.48
N LEU A 135 -6.50 5.49 4.86
CA LEU A 135 -6.52 5.36 3.41
C LEU A 135 -7.91 5.77 2.90
N CYS A 136 -7.95 6.72 1.98
CA CYS A 136 -9.21 7.23 1.42
C CYS A 136 -9.17 7.16 -0.10
N PHE A 137 -10.30 6.80 -0.71
CA PHE A 137 -10.52 6.80 -2.16
C PHE A 137 -11.44 7.94 -2.57
N LEU A 138 -11.16 8.56 -3.72
CA LEU A 138 -11.99 9.61 -4.29
C LEU A 138 -13.06 9.03 -5.22
N TYR A 139 -14.30 9.29 -4.88
CA TYR A 139 -15.49 8.99 -5.69
C TYR A 139 -16.27 10.29 -6.02
N PRO A 140 -17.24 10.25 -6.94
CA PRO A 140 -18.09 11.42 -7.21
C PRO A 140 -18.82 11.97 -5.98
N SER A 141 -19.08 11.13 -4.98
CA SER A 141 -19.66 11.48 -3.68
C SER A 141 -18.67 12.11 -2.69
N GLY A 142 -17.38 12.17 -3.03
CA GLY A 142 -16.31 12.65 -2.16
C GLY A 142 -15.34 11.56 -1.72
N TRP A 143 -14.54 11.85 -0.70
CA TRP A 143 -13.58 10.92 -0.13
C TRP A 143 -14.27 9.87 0.73
N ILE A 144 -13.98 8.59 0.46
CA ILE A 144 -14.48 7.45 1.22
C ILE A 144 -13.29 6.83 1.96
N GLU A 145 -13.39 6.72 3.27
CA GLU A 145 -12.40 6.04 4.11
C GLU A 145 -12.53 4.53 4.00
N VAL A 146 -11.39 3.84 3.99
CA VAL A 146 -11.35 2.37 4.08
C VAL A 146 -11.45 1.96 5.55
N ASP A 147 -12.23 0.92 5.83
CA ASP A 147 -12.22 0.26 7.14
C ASP A 147 -10.92 -0.54 7.28
N GLU A 148 -9.93 0.05 7.96
CA GLU A 148 -8.59 -0.51 8.13
C GLU A 148 -8.54 -1.46 9.34
N GLN A 149 -8.88 -2.74 9.12
CA GLN A 149 -8.69 -3.77 10.13
C GLN A 149 -7.29 -4.38 10.02
N GLN A 150 -6.59 -4.57 11.15
CA GLN A 150 -5.29 -5.24 11.15
C GLN A 150 -5.38 -6.62 10.49
N GLY A 151 -4.46 -6.91 9.60
CA GLY A 151 -4.43 -8.18 8.87
C GLY A 151 -5.40 -8.26 7.69
N SER A 152 -6.18 -7.20 7.40
CA SER A 152 -6.98 -7.11 6.17
C SER A 152 -6.18 -6.51 5.01
N MET A 153 -6.65 -6.73 3.79
CA MET A 153 -6.12 -6.07 2.60
C MET A 153 -7.22 -5.40 1.79
N VAL A 154 -6.88 -4.37 1.06
CA VAL A 154 -7.72 -3.72 0.07
C VAL A 154 -7.06 -3.80 -1.29
N LEU A 155 -7.83 -4.25 -2.31
CA LEU A 155 -7.45 -4.21 -3.72
C LEU A 155 -8.23 -3.10 -4.40
N PHE A 156 -7.55 -2.33 -5.26
CA PHE A 156 -8.19 -1.24 -6.00
C PHE A 156 -7.49 -0.99 -7.34
N PRO A 157 -8.21 -0.47 -8.35
CA PRO A 157 -7.61 -0.06 -9.62
C PRO A 157 -6.53 0.99 -9.39
N SER A 158 -5.34 0.82 -9.96
CA SER A 158 -4.21 1.74 -9.77
C SER A 158 -4.49 3.17 -10.25
N MET A 159 -5.50 3.35 -11.12
CA MET A 159 -6.01 4.65 -11.57
C MET A 159 -7.02 5.30 -10.62
N LEU A 160 -7.46 4.61 -9.56
CA LEU A 160 -8.37 5.18 -8.59
C LEU A 160 -7.62 6.19 -7.70
N PRO A 161 -8.02 7.49 -7.72
CA PRO A 161 -7.35 8.49 -6.90
C PRO A 161 -7.52 8.18 -5.42
N HIS A 162 -6.40 8.24 -4.69
CA HIS A 162 -6.38 7.90 -3.26
C HIS A 162 -5.36 8.73 -2.51
N LYS A 163 -5.49 8.74 -1.19
CA LYS A 163 -4.58 9.45 -0.27
C LYS A 163 -4.42 8.66 1.01
N VAL A 164 -3.33 8.93 1.74
CA VAL A 164 -3.21 8.59 3.17
C VAL A 164 -3.30 9.89 3.96
N GLU A 165 -4.29 10.01 4.82
CA GLU A 165 -4.47 11.19 5.66
C GLU A 165 -3.30 11.36 6.63
N LYS A 166 -3.19 12.56 7.20
CA LYS A 166 -2.16 12.83 8.20
C LYS A 166 -2.39 11.98 9.44
N VAL A 167 -1.38 11.24 9.87
CA VAL A 167 -1.37 10.58 11.18
C VAL A 167 -1.34 11.66 12.26
N LYS A 168 -2.31 11.63 13.17
CA LYS A 168 -2.46 12.59 14.26
C LYS A 168 -1.72 12.12 15.52
N LYS A 169 -1.63 10.80 15.71
CA LYS A 169 -1.00 10.17 16.85
C LYS A 169 -0.60 8.73 16.52
N GLY A 170 0.45 8.22 17.10
CA GLY A 170 0.88 6.84 16.97
C GLY A 170 1.59 6.53 15.66
N LYS A 171 1.50 5.26 15.21
CA LYS A 171 2.22 4.76 14.06
C LYS A 171 1.35 3.81 13.23
N ARG A 172 1.21 4.12 11.93
CA ARG A 172 0.51 3.29 10.95
C ARG A 172 1.52 2.62 10.02
N SER A 173 1.45 1.30 9.93
CA SER A 173 2.28 0.48 9.04
C SER A 173 1.42 -0.32 8.07
N SER A 174 1.86 -0.43 6.82
CA SER A 174 1.19 -1.19 5.78
C SER A 174 2.19 -1.81 4.80
N LEU A 175 1.77 -2.87 4.09
CA LEU A 175 2.41 -3.29 2.86
C LEU A 175 1.65 -2.72 1.67
N VAL A 176 2.38 -2.35 0.64
CA VAL A 176 1.84 -1.89 -0.64
C VAL A 176 2.44 -2.74 -1.75
N LEU A 177 1.60 -3.22 -2.65
CA LEU A 177 2.00 -3.99 -3.81
C LEU A 177 1.30 -3.43 -5.04
N TRP A 178 1.96 -3.54 -6.19
CA TRP A 178 1.42 -3.14 -7.47
C TRP A 178 1.50 -4.31 -8.44
N CYS A 179 0.45 -4.46 -9.21
CA CYS A 179 0.26 -5.61 -10.07
C CYS A 179 -0.13 -5.19 -11.48
N LYS A 180 0.34 -5.97 -12.45
CA LYS A 180 0.05 -5.81 -13.87
C LYS A 180 -0.49 -7.13 -14.44
N ARG A 181 -1.35 -7.03 -15.46
CA ARG A 181 -1.79 -8.16 -16.28
C ARG A 181 -0.67 -8.74 -17.12
#